data_959564f5e55fdfcbc3427e6c93b6a541
#
_entry.id   959564f5e55fdfcbc3427e6c93b6a541
#
_cell.length_a   1.000
_cell.length_b   1.000
_cell.length_c   1.000
_cell.angle_alpha   90.00
_cell.angle_beta   90.00
_cell.angle_gamma   90.00
#
_symmetry.space_group_name_H-M   'P 1'
#
loop_
_entity.id
_entity.type
_entity.pdbx_description
1 polymer ?
#
loop_
_entity_poly.entity_id
_entity_poly.type
_entity_poly.pdbx_seq_one_letter_code
_entity_poly.pdbx_strand_id
1 'polypeptide(L)'
;MSDRDEVQVARWSAIKGRIGSCLRELRQGEANGGPSVSRSQARLAGELEELGYHVTQSMVSRYEQGVLEAPLTLERIVGWALCCEALSSRAFRELLALAGYYLPWSEPDLLAFDSLLRSYRRLSLADQVVLRGRLLWHILGIDATERSAAAEDASVDVSMG
;
A
#
# COMPACT_ATOMS: atom_id res chain seq x y z
N MET A 1 -33.22 19.90 -12.04
CA MET A 1 -32.24 19.49 -11.02
C MET A 1 -32.64 20.19 -9.74
N SER A 2 -32.79 19.47 -8.64
CA SER A 2 -33.20 20.05 -7.36
C SER A 2 -32.03 20.82 -6.74
N ASP A 3 -32.29 21.87 -5.98
CA ASP A 3 -31.27 22.63 -5.22
C ASP A 3 -30.39 21.73 -4.34
N ARG A 4 -30.99 20.64 -3.82
CA ARG A 4 -30.26 19.58 -3.09
C ARG A 4 -29.26 18.82 -3.94
N ASP A 5 -29.59 18.56 -5.20
CA ASP A 5 -28.70 17.83 -6.12
C ASP A 5 -27.48 18.69 -6.50
N GLU A 6 -27.68 19.98 -6.67
CA GLU A 6 -26.60 20.92 -6.97
C GLU A 6 -25.61 21.05 -5.80
N VAL A 7 -26.12 21.15 -4.58
CA VAL A 7 -25.30 21.18 -3.35
C VAL A 7 -24.51 19.89 -3.19
N GLN A 8 -25.13 18.74 -3.46
CA GLN A 8 -24.46 17.43 -3.33
C GLN A 8 -23.37 17.24 -4.39
N VAL A 9 -23.62 17.67 -5.64
CA VAL A 9 -22.62 17.65 -6.73
C VAL A 9 -21.42 18.55 -6.40
N ALA A 10 -21.68 19.76 -5.91
CA ALA A 10 -20.62 20.70 -5.52
C ALA A 10 -19.77 20.15 -4.37
N ARG A 11 -20.41 19.53 -3.37
CA ARG A 11 -19.73 18.88 -2.24
C ARG A 11 -18.85 17.71 -2.68
N TRP A 12 -19.36 16.87 -3.58
CA TRP A 12 -18.60 15.75 -4.14
C TRP A 12 -17.41 16.22 -4.97
N SER A 13 -17.58 17.27 -5.76
CA SER A 13 -16.49 17.87 -6.52
C SER A 13 -15.35 18.41 -5.61
N ALA A 14 -15.73 19.05 -4.49
CA ALA A 14 -14.75 19.52 -3.50
C ALA A 14 -13.99 18.36 -2.85
N ILE A 15 -14.68 17.26 -2.51
CA ILE A 15 -14.05 16.05 -1.93
C ILE A 15 -13.08 15.43 -2.94
N LYS A 16 -13.45 15.29 -4.20
CA LYS A 16 -12.55 14.77 -5.26
C LYS A 16 -11.29 15.61 -5.40
N GLY A 17 -11.42 16.94 -5.42
CA GLY A 17 -10.29 17.85 -5.46
C GLY A 17 -9.35 17.65 -4.26
N ARG A 18 -9.90 17.47 -3.07
CA ARG A 18 -9.11 17.26 -1.86
C ARG A 18 -8.42 15.88 -1.86
N ILE A 19 -9.10 14.83 -2.33
CA ILE A 19 -8.49 13.50 -2.56
C ILE A 19 -7.29 13.64 -3.50
N GLY A 20 -7.44 14.33 -4.63
CA GLY A 20 -6.35 14.56 -5.57
C GLY A 20 -5.16 15.30 -4.95
N SER A 21 -5.42 16.30 -4.12
CA SER A 21 -4.37 17.01 -3.38
C SER A 21 -3.62 16.09 -2.42
N CYS A 22 -4.32 15.27 -1.64
CA CYS A 22 -3.69 14.31 -0.73
C CYS A 22 -2.80 13.30 -1.49
N LEU A 23 -3.28 12.76 -2.63
CA LEU A 23 -2.50 11.85 -3.47
C LEU A 23 -1.21 12.50 -3.98
N ARG A 24 -1.30 13.76 -4.39
CA ARG A 24 -0.13 14.55 -4.83
C ARG A 24 0.84 14.80 -3.68
N GLU A 25 0.35 15.21 -2.51
CA GLU A 25 1.14 15.42 -1.30
C GLU A 25 1.92 14.15 -0.91
N LEU A 26 1.27 12.97 -0.96
CA LEU A 26 1.92 11.68 -0.74
C LEU A 26 3.07 11.44 -1.72
N ARG A 27 2.84 11.64 -3.01
CA ARG A 27 3.84 11.41 -4.05
C ARG A 27 5.01 12.41 -3.96
N GLN A 28 4.73 13.66 -3.68
CA GLN A 28 5.76 14.71 -3.58
C GLN A 28 6.55 14.64 -2.28
N GLY A 29 6.07 13.87 -1.30
CA GLY A 29 6.75 13.70 -0.04
C GLY A 29 6.64 14.87 0.91
N GLU A 30 5.78 15.82 0.63
CA GLU A 30 5.57 17.01 1.48
C GLU A 30 4.89 16.65 2.81
N ALA A 31 4.29 15.48 2.85
CA ALA A 31 3.44 15.05 3.96
C ALA A 31 4.17 14.67 5.26
N ASN A 32 5.49 14.47 5.24
CA ASN A 32 6.19 13.79 6.34
C ASN A 32 7.22 14.64 7.10
N GLY A 33 7.43 15.90 6.72
CA GLY A 33 8.42 16.76 7.39
C GLY A 33 9.86 16.21 7.44
N GLY A 34 10.12 15.09 6.78
CA GLY A 34 11.39 14.41 6.65
C GLY A 34 11.89 14.39 5.21
N PRO A 35 13.09 13.90 4.94
CA PRO A 35 13.63 13.80 3.59
C PRO A 35 12.91 12.68 2.81
N SER A 36 11.66 12.93 2.46
CA SER A 36 10.90 12.03 1.61
C SER A 36 11.30 12.24 0.16
N VAL A 37 11.57 11.16 -0.51
CA VAL A 37 11.97 11.19 -1.93
C VAL A 37 10.73 11.48 -2.76
N SER A 38 10.65 12.69 -3.32
CA SER A 38 9.63 13.01 -4.32
C SER A 38 9.73 12.03 -5.50
N ARG A 39 8.60 11.48 -5.91
CA ARG A 39 8.49 10.55 -7.04
C ARG A 39 7.85 11.23 -8.23
N SER A 40 8.35 10.95 -9.44
CA SER A 40 7.62 11.33 -10.65
C SER A 40 6.33 10.49 -10.77
N GLN A 41 5.34 11.01 -11.48
CA GLN A 41 4.10 10.27 -11.75
C GLN A 41 4.35 8.95 -12.49
N ALA A 42 5.31 8.94 -13.43
CA ALA A 42 5.70 7.74 -14.16
C ALA A 42 6.33 6.68 -13.25
N ARG A 43 7.21 7.10 -12.32
CA ARG A 43 7.83 6.19 -11.35
C ARG A 43 6.79 5.59 -10.41
N LEU A 44 5.90 6.41 -9.89
CA LEU A 44 4.81 5.92 -9.02
C LEU A 44 3.90 4.93 -9.75
N ALA A 45 3.56 5.19 -11.01
CA ALA A 45 2.76 4.28 -11.83
C ALA A 45 3.46 2.92 -11.99
N GLY A 46 4.77 2.91 -12.27
CA GLY A 46 5.57 1.68 -12.34
C GLY A 46 5.62 0.92 -11.01
N GLU A 47 5.85 1.61 -9.89
CA GLU A 47 5.85 0.99 -8.56
C GLU A 47 4.47 0.39 -8.19
N LEU A 48 3.38 1.06 -8.57
CA LEU A 48 2.01 0.54 -8.38
C LEU A 48 1.75 -0.70 -9.26
N GLU A 49 2.26 -0.71 -10.48
CA GLU A 49 2.13 -1.87 -11.38
C GLU A 49 2.89 -3.09 -10.83
N GLU A 50 4.08 -2.89 -10.23
CA GLU A 50 4.83 -3.94 -9.52
C GLU A 50 4.04 -4.55 -8.35
N LEU A 51 3.16 -3.79 -7.72
CA LEU A 51 2.24 -4.27 -6.69
C LEU A 51 0.98 -4.95 -7.26
N GLY A 52 0.85 -5.03 -8.58
CA GLY A 52 -0.28 -5.64 -9.27
C GLY A 52 -1.45 -4.69 -9.57
N TYR A 53 -1.26 -3.38 -9.39
CA TYR A 53 -2.27 -2.38 -9.75
C TYR A 53 -2.00 -1.87 -11.17
N HIS A 54 -2.98 -2.03 -12.06
CA HIS A 54 -2.89 -1.49 -13.43
C HIS A 54 -3.15 0.02 -13.41
N VAL A 55 -2.10 0.80 -13.15
CA VAL A 55 -2.16 2.26 -13.07
C VAL A 55 -1.13 2.87 -14.01
N THR A 56 -1.57 3.64 -14.99
CA THR A 56 -0.69 4.37 -15.91
C THR A 56 -0.34 5.76 -15.37
N GLN A 57 0.71 6.39 -15.90
CA GLN A 57 1.07 7.76 -15.56
C GLN A 57 -0.10 8.74 -15.77
N SER A 58 -0.86 8.57 -16.85
CA SER A 58 -2.02 9.41 -17.13
C SER A 58 -3.13 9.23 -16.11
N MET A 59 -3.32 8.03 -15.57
CA MET A 59 -4.26 7.77 -14.48
C MET A 59 -3.79 8.42 -13.18
N VAL A 60 -2.51 8.35 -12.85
CA VAL A 60 -1.92 9.07 -11.70
C VAL A 60 -2.21 10.56 -11.82
N SER A 61 -1.92 11.15 -12.98
CA SER A 61 -2.18 12.57 -13.23
C SER A 61 -3.65 12.93 -13.04
N ARG A 62 -4.57 12.14 -13.59
CA ARG A 62 -6.03 12.36 -13.44
C ARG A 62 -6.48 12.26 -11.99
N TYR A 63 -5.99 11.27 -11.25
CA TYR A 63 -6.31 11.11 -9.83
C TYR A 63 -5.86 12.32 -9.01
N GLU A 64 -4.66 12.82 -9.25
CA GLU A 64 -4.13 14.00 -8.57
C GLU A 64 -4.88 15.30 -8.95
N GLN A 65 -5.54 15.32 -10.09
CA GLN A 65 -6.43 16.42 -10.51
C GLN A 65 -7.86 16.29 -9.97
N GLY A 66 -8.14 15.23 -9.20
CA GLY A 66 -9.48 14.95 -8.69
C GLY A 66 -10.44 14.42 -9.77
N VAL A 67 -9.94 13.96 -10.90
CA VAL A 67 -10.74 13.33 -11.96
C VAL A 67 -10.91 11.85 -11.61
N LEU A 68 -11.90 11.60 -10.75
CA LEU A 68 -12.26 10.26 -10.28
C LEU A 68 -13.61 9.86 -10.87
N GLU A 69 -13.63 8.79 -11.65
CA GLU A 69 -14.87 8.23 -12.23
C GLU A 69 -15.57 7.31 -11.21
N ALA A 70 -14.78 6.67 -10.33
CA ALA A 70 -15.27 5.83 -9.24
C ALA A 70 -14.50 6.13 -7.95
N PRO A 71 -15.03 5.80 -6.77
CA PRO A 71 -14.31 5.90 -5.51
C PRO A 71 -13.02 5.08 -5.56
N LEU A 72 -11.94 5.62 -4.97
CA LEU A 72 -10.70 4.86 -4.80
C LEU A 72 -10.92 3.72 -3.82
N THR A 73 -10.48 2.53 -4.19
CA THR A 73 -10.51 1.38 -3.29
C THR A 73 -9.45 1.52 -2.20
N LEU A 74 -9.69 0.88 -1.05
CA LEU A 74 -8.75 0.88 0.07
C LEU A 74 -7.37 0.37 -0.37
N GLU A 75 -7.33 -0.69 -1.17
CA GLU A 75 -6.09 -1.29 -1.66
C GLU A 75 -5.27 -0.30 -2.49
N ARG A 76 -5.91 0.49 -3.35
CA ARG A 76 -5.21 1.51 -4.14
C ARG A 76 -4.67 2.64 -3.27
N ILE A 77 -5.43 3.08 -2.28
CA ILE A 77 -5.00 4.11 -1.33
C ILE A 77 -3.79 3.61 -0.53
N VAL A 78 -3.87 2.40 0.01
CA VAL A 78 -2.76 1.77 0.74
C VAL A 78 -1.56 1.53 -0.17
N GLY A 79 -1.76 1.00 -1.37
CA GLY A 79 -0.70 0.80 -2.36
C GLY A 79 0.04 2.11 -2.69
N TRP A 80 -0.71 3.21 -2.87
CA TRP A 80 -0.11 4.53 -3.10
C TRP A 80 0.75 4.99 -1.94
N ALA A 81 0.25 4.88 -0.71
CA ALA A 81 0.99 5.25 0.49
C ALA A 81 2.21 4.35 0.73
N LEU A 82 2.11 3.04 0.42
CA LEU A 82 3.24 2.10 0.47
C LEU A 82 4.35 2.49 -0.51
N CYS A 83 4.00 2.79 -1.77
CA CYS A 83 4.97 3.24 -2.77
C CYS A 83 5.64 4.54 -2.34
N CYS A 84 4.91 5.43 -1.68
CA CYS A 84 5.42 6.72 -1.22
C CYS A 84 6.08 6.66 0.17
N GLU A 85 6.09 5.52 0.86
CA GLU A 85 6.60 5.36 2.24
C GLU A 85 5.95 6.35 3.21
N ALA A 86 4.65 6.51 3.11
CA ALA A 86 3.90 7.58 3.73
C ALA A 86 2.66 7.12 4.51
N LEU A 87 2.67 5.87 5.03
CA LEU A 87 1.57 5.30 5.81
C LEU A 87 1.31 6.08 7.11
N SER A 88 2.35 6.66 7.72
CA SER A 88 2.24 7.48 8.93
C SER A 88 1.87 8.94 8.65
N SER A 89 1.76 9.34 7.37
CA SER A 89 1.57 10.74 7.00
C SER A 89 0.17 11.26 7.32
N ARG A 90 0.07 12.57 7.55
CA ARG A 90 -1.21 13.25 7.70
C ARG A 90 -2.06 13.13 6.43
N ALA A 91 -1.45 13.27 5.25
CA ALA A 91 -2.14 13.19 3.98
C ALA A 91 -2.79 11.80 3.76
N PHE A 92 -2.13 10.73 4.18
CA PHE A 92 -2.71 9.38 4.12
C PHE A 92 -3.92 9.23 5.03
N ARG A 93 -3.83 9.71 6.28
CA ARG A 93 -4.96 9.67 7.22
C ARG A 93 -6.15 10.48 6.72
N GLU A 94 -5.89 11.67 6.17
CA GLU A 94 -6.93 12.51 5.58
C GLU A 94 -7.56 11.85 4.35
N LEU A 95 -6.75 11.25 3.49
CA LEU A 95 -7.22 10.51 2.31
C LEU A 95 -8.14 9.36 2.68
N LEU A 96 -7.79 8.58 3.71
CA LEU A 96 -8.64 7.50 4.23
C LEU A 96 -9.99 8.05 4.73
N ALA A 97 -9.95 9.12 5.53
CA ALA A 97 -11.17 9.73 6.07
C ALA A 97 -12.08 10.28 4.96
N LEU A 98 -11.51 10.94 3.94
CA LEU A 98 -12.26 11.45 2.78
C LEU A 98 -12.88 10.31 1.95
N ALA A 99 -12.21 9.19 1.85
CA ALA A 99 -12.68 8.00 1.14
C ALA A 99 -13.62 7.12 2.00
N GLY A 100 -13.81 7.46 3.28
CA GLY A 100 -14.69 6.73 4.20
C GLY A 100 -14.09 5.43 4.75
N TYR A 101 -12.78 5.29 4.74
CA TYR A 101 -12.08 4.13 5.28
C TYR A 101 -11.49 4.38 6.65
N TYR A 102 -11.39 3.32 7.43
CA TYR A 102 -10.74 3.29 8.74
C TYR A 102 -9.73 2.14 8.79
N LEU A 103 -8.53 2.43 9.31
CA LEU A 103 -7.52 1.42 9.60
C LEU A 103 -7.41 1.21 11.11
N PRO A 104 -7.32 -0.04 11.58
CA PRO A 104 -7.25 -0.36 13.00
C PRO A 104 -5.85 -0.12 13.60
N TRP A 105 -4.89 0.38 12.81
CA TRP A 105 -3.51 0.58 13.24
C TRP A 105 -3.30 1.93 13.90
N SER A 106 -2.52 1.93 14.96
CA SER A 106 -2.12 3.14 15.66
C SER A 106 -1.05 3.93 14.88
N GLU A 107 -0.85 5.18 15.23
CA GLU A 107 0.22 5.99 14.62
C GLU A 107 1.63 5.38 14.82
N PRO A 108 2.01 4.85 16.01
CA PRO A 108 3.26 4.12 16.18
C PRO A 108 3.41 2.90 15.26
N ASP A 109 2.33 2.15 15.01
CA ASP A 109 2.35 1.01 14.09
C ASP A 109 2.65 1.46 12.66
N LEU A 110 2.01 2.53 12.21
CA LEU A 110 2.22 3.09 10.87
C LEU A 110 3.65 3.63 10.69
N LEU A 111 4.22 4.27 11.72
CA LEU A 111 5.63 4.68 11.73
C LEU A 111 6.58 3.49 11.64
N ALA A 112 6.28 2.41 12.35
CA ALA A 112 7.07 1.18 12.30
C ALA A 112 7.01 0.54 10.90
N PHE A 113 5.84 0.51 10.25
CA PHE A 113 5.70 0.03 8.87
C PHE A 113 6.50 0.87 7.87
N ASP A 114 6.43 2.19 7.94
CA ASP A 114 7.21 3.07 7.06
C ASP A 114 8.72 2.87 7.25
N SER A 115 9.17 2.68 8.49
CA SER A 115 10.56 2.40 8.80
C SER A 115 11.01 1.04 8.25
N LEU A 116 10.16 0.02 8.38
CA LEU A 116 10.41 -1.33 7.86
C LEU A 116 10.51 -1.32 6.33
N LEU A 117 9.59 -0.62 5.65
CA LEU A 117 9.61 -0.48 4.19
C LEU A 117 10.89 0.19 3.69
N ARG A 118 11.32 1.26 4.34
CA ARG A 118 12.59 1.95 4.01
C ARG A 118 13.79 1.03 4.19
N SER A 119 13.82 0.27 5.27
CA SER A 119 14.89 -0.71 5.52
C SER A 119 14.90 -1.82 4.49
N TYR A 120 13.72 -2.37 4.15
CA TYR A 120 13.57 -3.40 3.13
C TYR A 120 14.09 -2.95 1.75
N ARG A 121 13.77 -1.72 1.34
CA ARG A 121 14.19 -1.18 0.04
C ARG A 121 15.71 -0.93 -0.06
N ARG A 122 16.40 -0.85 1.08
CA ARG A 122 17.87 -0.73 1.13
C ARG A 122 18.58 -2.07 1.01
N LEU A 123 17.88 -3.18 1.15
CA LEU A 123 18.45 -4.51 1.00
C LEU A 123 18.82 -4.78 -0.46
N SER A 124 19.81 -5.65 -0.67
CA SER A 124 20.08 -6.20 -2.01
C SER A 124 18.85 -6.96 -2.53
N LEU A 125 18.74 -7.09 -3.85
CA LEU A 125 17.64 -7.86 -4.46
C LEU A 125 17.59 -9.30 -3.94
N ALA A 126 18.78 -9.92 -3.76
CA ALA A 126 18.89 -11.28 -3.21
C ALA A 126 18.33 -11.36 -1.78
N ASP A 127 18.68 -10.39 -0.91
CA ASP A 127 18.19 -10.35 0.47
C ASP A 127 16.69 -10.06 0.52
N GLN A 128 16.17 -9.24 -0.36
CA GLN A 128 14.73 -8.99 -0.49
C GLN A 128 13.97 -10.28 -0.85
N VAL A 129 14.51 -11.09 -1.78
CA VAL A 129 13.92 -12.39 -2.16
C VAL A 129 13.92 -13.36 -0.97
N VAL A 130 15.03 -13.46 -0.26
CA VAL A 130 15.14 -14.31 0.94
C VAL A 130 14.15 -13.89 2.01
N LEU A 131 14.05 -12.59 2.29
CA LEU A 131 13.14 -12.07 3.30
C LEU A 131 11.68 -12.32 2.92
N ARG A 132 11.30 -12.09 1.66
CA ARG A 132 9.95 -12.41 1.15
C ARG A 132 9.63 -13.90 1.29
N GLY A 133 10.59 -14.76 0.96
CA GLY A 133 10.44 -16.19 1.12
C GLY A 133 10.17 -16.57 2.58
N ARG A 134 10.94 -16.05 3.53
CA ARG A 134 10.74 -16.29 4.97
C ARG A 134 9.38 -15.79 5.46
N LEU A 135 8.95 -14.61 5.04
CA LEU A 135 7.65 -14.07 5.41
C LEU A 135 6.50 -14.92 4.87
N LEU A 136 6.59 -15.38 3.62
CA LEU A 136 5.59 -16.27 3.02
C LEU A 136 5.52 -17.60 3.76
N TRP A 137 6.65 -18.20 4.12
CA TRP A 137 6.70 -19.41 4.93
C TRP A 137 5.99 -19.21 6.28
N HIS A 138 6.26 -18.11 6.94
CA HIS A 138 5.65 -17.80 8.23
C HIS A 138 4.15 -17.55 8.14
N ILE A 139 3.71 -16.78 7.12
CA ILE A 139 2.28 -16.46 6.89
C ILE A 139 1.49 -17.72 6.50
N LEU A 140 2.07 -18.60 5.69
CA LEU A 140 1.41 -19.84 5.25
C LEU A 140 1.42 -20.94 6.32
N GLY A 141 2.03 -20.71 7.50
CA GLY A 141 2.10 -21.69 8.58
C GLY A 141 2.89 -22.95 8.21
N ILE A 142 3.70 -22.88 7.14
CA ILE A 142 4.57 -23.99 6.74
C ILE A 142 5.82 -23.92 7.61
N ASP A 143 5.72 -24.36 8.83
CA ASP A 143 6.88 -24.50 9.70
C ASP A 143 7.77 -25.65 9.19
N ALA A 144 9.06 -25.39 9.07
CA ALA A 144 10.03 -26.41 8.63
C ALA A 144 10.06 -27.64 9.55
N THR A 145 9.58 -27.50 10.78
CA THR A 145 9.39 -28.57 11.77
C THR A 145 8.34 -29.58 11.35
N GLU A 146 7.26 -29.21 10.66
CA GLU A 146 6.24 -30.17 10.22
C GLU A 146 6.73 -31.07 9.09
N ARG A 147 7.66 -30.60 8.25
CA ARG A 147 8.26 -31.45 7.20
C ARG A 147 9.19 -32.51 7.76
N SER A 148 9.88 -32.24 8.87
CA SER A 148 10.75 -33.20 9.51
C SER A 148 9.94 -34.35 10.15
N ALA A 149 8.82 -34.03 10.81
CA ALA A 149 7.94 -35.00 11.40
C ALA A 149 7.25 -35.91 10.36
N ALA A 150 6.80 -35.34 9.23
CA ALA A 150 6.20 -36.13 8.16
C ALA A 150 7.20 -37.01 7.40
N ALA A 151 8.47 -36.63 7.34
CA ALA A 151 9.54 -37.45 6.75
C ALA A 151 10.00 -38.59 7.66
N GLU A 152 9.97 -38.39 8.97
CA GLU A 152 10.30 -39.46 9.95
C GLU A 152 9.18 -40.51 10.05
N ASP A 153 7.92 -40.09 9.99
CA ASP A 153 6.78 -41.02 10.04
C ASP A 153 6.69 -41.90 8.77
N ALA A 154 7.07 -41.34 7.59
CA ALA A 154 7.14 -42.10 6.35
C ALA A 154 8.30 -43.11 6.28
N SER A 155 9.33 -42.95 7.11
CA SER A 155 10.49 -43.86 7.12
C SER A 155 10.33 -45.07 8.06
N VAL A 156 9.38 -45.04 9.00
CA VAL A 156 9.12 -46.11 9.95
C VAL A 156 8.27 -47.23 9.32
N ASP A 157 7.45 -46.94 8.31
CA ASP A 157 6.51 -47.92 7.72
C ASP A 157 7.17 -48.86 6.66
N VAL A 158 8.41 -48.60 6.27
CA VAL A 158 9.14 -49.42 5.26
C VAL A 158 10.01 -50.53 5.93
N SER A 159 10.10 -50.56 7.26
CA SER A 159 10.99 -51.47 7.97
C SER A 159 10.31 -52.72 8.57
N MET A 160 9.01 -52.94 8.31
CA MET A 160 8.27 -54.13 8.70
C MET A 160 7.55 -54.80 7.52
N GLY A 161 8.32 -55.20 6.53
CA GLY A 161 7.83 -56.01 5.42
C GLY A 161 8.84 -57.05 5.04
#